data_edfabada31fe96f86d5c0417d730c311
#
_entry.id   edfabada31fe96f86d5c0417d730c311
#
_cell.length_a   1.000
_cell.length_b   1.000
_cell.length_c   1.000
_cell.angle_alpha   90.00
_cell.angle_beta   90.00
_cell.angle_gamma   90.00
#
_symmetry.space_group_name_H-M   'P 1'
#
loop_
_entity.id
_entity.type
_entity.pdbx_description
1 polymer ?
#
loop_
_entity_poly.entity_id
_entity_poly.type
_entity_poly.pdbx_seq_one_letter_code
_entity_poly.pdbx_strand_id
1 'polypeptide(L)'
;MARTIASEYNINTGKLNNPLKIALVSDLHQRDPEDAVNLIAANNPDLILVAGDIIERYAPNANKKYMNSTVKIPLRRRFFLSTVYYINHTVTAFTKMLTSFTEDNSFALFRELSDIAPVYAAPGNHEQLFLPEDYKFFDEYNIKMLENADEAVEINGERIIIGGLENPIDRKWFRSFVKKRGFKILICHYPEYYEKFFKKRKINVIVSGHAHGGQVHIKGKALYSPGQGFFPKYTNGVYDNRLVVSAGCSNTVAVPRINNPREIVIINLT
;
A
#
# COMPACT_ATOMS: atom_id res chain seq x y z
N MET A 1 17.61 0.58 15.24
CA MET A 1 16.61 0.24 14.18
C MET A 1 16.71 1.28 13.09
N ALA A 2 16.45 0.95 11.83
CA ALA A 2 16.43 1.96 10.76
C ALA A 2 15.25 2.92 11.01
N ARG A 3 15.52 4.21 11.05
CA ARG A 3 14.53 5.27 11.26
C ARG A 3 13.58 5.34 10.07
N THR A 4 12.30 5.60 10.31
CA THR A 4 11.34 5.94 9.25
C THR A 4 11.61 7.37 8.76
N ILE A 5 11.53 7.61 7.47
CA ILE A 5 11.70 8.93 6.86
C ILE A 5 10.42 9.39 6.17
N ALA A 6 10.25 10.68 5.97
CA ALA A 6 9.26 11.24 5.07
C ALA A 6 9.93 11.52 3.72
N SER A 7 9.48 10.82 2.67
CA SER A 7 9.87 11.11 1.29
C SER A 7 8.85 12.04 0.66
N GLU A 8 9.27 13.10 0.01
CA GLU A 8 8.40 14.12 -0.55
C GLU A 8 8.48 14.16 -2.08
N TYR A 9 7.32 14.17 -2.74
CA TYR A 9 7.21 14.20 -4.20
C TYR A 9 6.22 15.26 -4.66
N ASN A 10 6.59 16.03 -5.68
CA ASN A 10 5.75 17.01 -6.33
C ASN A 10 5.22 16.42 -7.64
N ILE A 11 3.90 16.39 -7.81
CA ILE A 11 3.23 15.90 -9.01
C ILE A 11 2.37 17.02 -9.58
N ASN A 12 2.82 17.60 -10.66
CA ASN A 12 2.03 18.58 -11.39
C ASN A 12 1.11 17.85 -12.38
N THR A 13 -0.18 17.92 -12.14
CA THR A 13 -1.20 17.31 -13.01
C THR A 13 -1.82 18.32 -13.96
N GLY A 14 -1.73 19.62 -13.67
CA GLY A 14 -2.41 20.70 -14.38
C GLY A 14 -3.94 20.57 -14.39
N LYS A 15 -4.53 19.89 -13.39
CA LYS A 15 -5.96 19.59 -13.32
C LYS A 15 -6.65 19.96 -12.03
N LEU A 16 -5.88 20.39 -11.05
CA LEU A 16 -6.38 20.94 -9.79
C LEU A 16 -6.26 22.46 -9.84
N ASN A 17 -7.25 23.16 -9.31
CA ASN A 17 -7.19 24.61 -9.15
C ASN A 17 -6.51 24.98 -7.84
N ASN A 18 -6.63 24.12 -6.83
CA ASN A 18 -6.00 24.29 -5.53
C ASN A 18 -5.03 23.15 -5.26
N PRO A 19 -3.86 23.42 -4.66
CA PRO A 19 -2.93 22.38 -4.29
C PRO A 19 -3.51 21.44 -3.23
N LEU A 20 -3.08 20.19 -3.27
CA LEU A 20 -3.50 19.16 -2.33
C LEU A 20 -2.28 18.43 -1.80
N LYS A 21 -2.11 18.38 -0.49
CA LYS A 21 -1.05 17.62 0.17
C LYS A 21 -1.61 16.29 0.69
N ILE A 22 -1.05 15.20 0.22
CA ILE A 22 -1.47 13.85 0.59
C ILE A 22 -0.35 13.14 1.33
N ALA A 23 -0.67 12.48 2.44
CA ALA A 23 0.22 11.49 3.05
C ALA A 23 -0.17 10.08 2.58
N LEU A 24 0.82 9.28 2.18
CA LEU A 24 0.67 7.88 1.80
C LEU A 24 1.40 7.00 2.81
N VAL A 25 0.66 6.03 3.35
CA VAL A 25 1.14 5.00 4.29
C VAL A 25 0.88 3.63 3.70
N SER A 26 1.80 2.68 3.89
CA SER A 26 1.61 1.28 3.52
C SER A 26 2.53 0.36 4.33
N ASP A 27 2.21 -0.93 4.33
CA ASP A 27 3.11 -1.99 4.80
C ASP A 27 3.61 -1.79 6.24
N LEU A 28 2.70 -1.47 7.17
CA LEU A 28 3.02 -1.36 8.60
C LEU A 28 3.16 -2.74 9.25
N HIS A 29 2.30 -3.69 8.86
CA HIS A 29 2.31 -5.06 9.34
C HIS A 29 2.33 -5.19 10.87
N GLN A 30 1.39 -4.51 11.54
CA GLN A 30 1.22 -4.55 13.01
C GLN A 30 2.43 -4.04 13.82
N ARG A 31 3.36 -3.33 13.19
CA ARG A 31 4.46 -2.68 13.92
C ARG A 31 3.99 -1.40 14.59
N ASP A 32 4.86 -0.92 15.49
CA ASP A 32 4.68 0.35 16.16
C ASP A 32 4.50 1.49 15.12
N PRO A 33 3.37 2.24 15.16
CA PRO A 33 3.06 3.30 14.22
C PRO A 33 3.67 4.66 14.58
N GLU A 34 4.25 4.84 15.77
CA GLU A 34 4.63 6.14 16.33
C GLU A 34 5.47 6.99 15.36
N ASP A 35 6.55 6.41 14.81
CA ASP A 35 7.41 7.12 13.85
C ASP A 35 6.61 7.61 12.61
N ALA A 36 5.70 6.79 12.09
CA ALA A 36 4.92 7.12 10.89
C ALA A 36 3.89 8.20 11.19
N VAL A 37 3.17 8.08 12.29
CA VAL A 37 2.16 9.05 12.73
C VAL A 37 2.79 10.42 12.98
N ASN A 38 3.89 10.46 13.75
CA ASN A 38 4.60 11.70 14.05
C ASN A 38 5.08 12.42 12.78
N LEU A 39 5.61 11.67 11.80
CA LEU A 39 6.02 12.23 10.51
C LEU A 39 4.85 12.76 9.70
N ILE A 40 3.71 12.06 9.70
CA ILE A 40 2.49 12.50 9.00
C ILE A 40 1.93 13.76 9.63
N ALA A 41 1.77 13.77 10.96
CA ALA A 41 1.28 14.93 11.69
C ALA A 41 2.15 16.18 11.45
N ALA A 42 3.48 16.02 11.48
CA ALA A 42 4.42 17.11 11.22
C ALA A 42 4.31 17.71 9.81
N ASN A 43 3.76 16.95 8.84
CA ASN A 43 3.58 17.40 7.47
C ASN A 43 2.21 18.02 7.19
N ASN A 44 1.25 17.93 8.12
CA ASN A 44 -0.09 18.50 8.03
C ASN A 44 -0.76 18.25 6.66
N PRO A 45 -1.08 16.98 6.32
CA PRO A 45 -1.70 16.64 5.05
C PRO A 45 -3.19 17.02 5.02
N ASP A 46 -3.72 17.28 3.83
CA ASP A 46 -5.17 17.48 3.61
C ASP A 46 -5.93 16.15 3.52
N LEU A 47 -5.22 15.07 3.20
CA LEU A 47 -5.77 13.74 2.94
C LEU A 47 -4.72 12.67 3.26
N ILE A 48 -5.16 11.55 3.84
CA ILE A 48 -4.31 10.40 4.10
C ILE A 48 -4.81 9.20 3.28
N LEU A 49 -3.89 8.58 2.54
CA LEU A 49 -4.15 7.36 1.78
C LEU A 49 -3.37 6.20 2.37
N VAL A 50 -4.05 5.08 2.62
CA VAL A 50 -3.45 3.86 3.15
C VAL A 50 -3.50 2.78 2.09
N ALA A 51 -2.33 2.36 1.61
CA ALA A 51 -2.21 1.44 0.49
C ALA A 51 -1.93 -0.02 0.95
N GLY A 52 -2.64 -0.47 1.99
CA GLY A 52 -2.70 -1.86 2.43
C GLY A 52 -1.52 -2.35 3.26
N ASP A 53 -1.64 -3.60 3.68
CA ASP A 53 -0.70 -4.34 4.54
C ASP A 53 -0.45 -3.67 5.89
N ILE A 54 -1.54 -3.18 6.52
CA ILE A 54 -1.54 -2.63 7.87
C ILE A 54 -1.95 -3.69 8.88
N ILE A 55 -3.06 -4.41 8.60
CA ILE A 55 -3.64 -5.42 9.48
C ILE A 55 -3.34 -6.82 8.90
N GLU A 56 -3.03 -7.77 9.77
CA GLU A 56 -2.82 -9.16 9.37
C GLU A 56 -4.15 -9.92 9.46
N ARG A 57 -4.80 -10.17 8.32
CA ARG A 57 -6.07 -10.89 8.21
C ARG A 57 -5.96 -11.97 7.13
N TYR A 58 -5.66 -13.19 7.53
CA TYR A 58 -5.48 -14.31 6.60
C TYR A 58 -6.72 -15.20 6.54
N ALA A 59 -7.27 -15.39 5.35
CA ALA A 59 -8.29 -16.40 5.15
C ALA A 59 -7.68 -17.82 5.23
N PRO A 60 -8.28 -18.76 5.98
CA PRO A 60 -7.72 -20.10 6.20
C PRO A 60 -7.40 -20.91 4.94
N ASN A 61 -7.98 -20.54 3.79
CA ASN A 61 -7.82 -21.23 2.51
C ASN A 61 -7.25 -20.35 1.38
N ALA A 62 -6.85 -19.12 1.64
CA ALA A 62 -6.37 -18.19 0.61
C ALA A 62 -5.11 -18.70 -0.09
N ASN A 63 -4.21 -19.39 0.63
CA ASN A 63 -3.00 -19.98 0.06
C ASN A 63 -3.28 -20.99 -1.07
N LYS A 64 -4.42 -21.72 -1.05
CA LYS A 64 -4.80 -22.62 -2.14
C LYS A 64 -5.18 -21.88 -3.42
N LYS A 65 -5.75 -20.68 -3.33
CA LYS A 65 -6.19 -19.89 -4.48
C LYS A 65 -5.00 -19.23 -5.21
N TYR A 66 -3.98 -18.79 -4.47
CA TYR A 66 -2.75 -18.26 -5.05
C TYR A 66 -1.85 -19.35 -5.68
N MET A 67 -1.84 -20.55 -5.13
CA MET A 67 -1.10 -21.69 -5.71
C MET A 67 -1.75 -22.23 -6.99
N ASN A 68 -3.04 -21.96 -7.23
CA ASN A 68 -3.80 -22.35 -8.42
C ASN A 68 -3.84 -21.27 -9.52
N SER A 69 -3.14 -20.13 -9.35
CA SER A 69 -3.04 -19.14 -10.42
C SER A 69 -2.31 -19.73 -11.62
N THR A 70 -2.84 -19.50 -12.79
CA THR A 70 -2.52 -20.11 -14.11
C THR A 70 -1.13 -19.77 -14.68
N VAL A 71 -0.17 -19.38 -13.85
CA VAL A 71 1.23 -19.21 -14.29
C VAL A 71 1.91 -20.57 -14.19
N LYS A 72 2.18 -21.20 -15.31
CA LYS A 72 3.01 -22.42 -15.40
C LYS A 72 4.44 -22.11 -14.97
N ILE A 73 4.71 -22.26 -13.68
CA ILE A 73 6.06 -22.12 -13.13
C ILE A 73 6.76 -23.48 -13.25
N PRO A 74 7.97 -23.57 -13.81
CA PRO A 74 8.72 -24.80 -13.89
C PRO A 74 8.93 -25.46 -12.51
N LEU A 75 8.83 -26.78 -12.43
CA LEU A 75 8.79 -27.56 -11.18
C LEU A 75 9.97 -27.23 -10.23
N ARG A 76 11.19 -27.06 -10.76
CA ARG A 76 12.38 -26.65 -10.00
C ARG A 76 12.23 -25.26 -9.35
N ARG A 77 11.61 -24.32 -10.06
CA ARG A 77 11.37 -22.95 -9.55
C ARG A 77 10.27 -22.95 -8.51
N ARG A 78 9.27 -23.83 -8.66
CA ARG A 78 8.18 -24.04 -7.70
C ARG A 78 8.70 -24.60 -6.38
N PHE A 79 9.64 -25.55 -6.43
CA PHE A 79 10.28 -26.12 -5.23
C PHE A 79 11.13 -25.07 -4.49
N PHE A 80 11.93 -24.31 -5.22
CA PHE A 80 12.73 -23.21 -4.65
C PHE A 80 11.86 -22.13 -4.01
N LEU A 81 10.80 -21.68 -4.69
CA LEU A 81 9.87 -20.68 -4.18
C LEU A 81 9.09 -21.19 -2.96
N SER A 82 8.69 -22.48 -2.94
CA SER A 82 8.03 -23.06 -1.77
C SER A 82 8.98 -23.15 -0.58
N THR A 83 10.24 -23.53 -0.81
CA THR A 83 11.25 -23.59 0.27
C THR A 83 11.55 -22.20 0.84
N VAL A 84 11.74 -21.20 -0.02
CA VAL A 84 11.90 -19.81 0.39
C VAL A 84 10.66 -19.29 1.14
N TYR A 85 9.45 -19.64 0.68
CA TYR A 85 8.20 -19.30 1.35
C TYR A 85 8.11 -19.95 2.75
N TYR A 86 8.39 -21.25 2.88
CA TYR A 86 8.36 -21.94 4.18
C TYR A 86 9.41 -21.40 5.14
N ILE A 87 10.63 -21.14 4.70
CA ILE A 87 11.69 -20.55 5.51
C ILE A 87 11.24 -19.14 5.96
N ASN A 88 10.75 -18.34 5.04
CA ASN A 88 10.30 -16.98 5.32
C ASN A 88 9.12 -16.97 6.29
N HIS A 89 8.13 -17.85 6.10
CA HIS A 89 6.97 -17.98 6.99
C HIS A 89 7.36 -18.43 8.40
N THR A 90 8.27 -19.39 8.52
CA THR A 90 8.76 -19.90 9.82
C THR A 90 9.59 -18.83 10.54
N VAL A 91 10.47 -18.13 9.82
CA VAL A 91 11.27 -17.04 10.39
C VAL A 91 10.40 -15.84 10.76
N THR A 92 9.41 -15.51 9.95
CA THR A 92 8.47 -14.43 10.25
C THR A 92 7.61 -14.76 11.46
N ALA A 93 7.12 -16.02 11.60
CA ALA A 93 6.38 -16.45 12.78
C ALA A 93 7.26 -16.38 14.05
N PHE A 94 8.52 -16.80 13.94
CA PHE A 94 9.48 -16.72 15.06
C PHE A 94 9.84 -15.26 15.41
N THR A 95 10.01 -14.40 14.40
CA THR A 95 10.27 -12.97 14.61
C THR A 95 9.08 -12.27 15.24
N LYS A 96 7.86 -12.62 14.83
CA LYS A 96 6.61 -12.11 15.43
C LYS A 96 6.49 -12.49 16.91
N MET A 97 6.96 -13.69 17.29
CA MET A 97 6.98 -14.14 18.69
C MET A 97 7.99 -13.36 19.53
N LEU A 98 9.06 -12.81 18.94
CA LEU A 98 10.13 -12.09 19.65
C LEU A 98 10.00 -10.56 19.59
N THR A 99 9.05 -10.01 18.83
CA THR A 99 8.88 -8.56 18.66
C THR A 99 7.42 -8.18 18.93
N SER A 100 7.21 -6.96 19.41
CA SER A 100 5.90 -6.37 19.72
C SER A 100 5.04 -6.08 18.47
N PHE A 101 4.76 -7.11 17.67
CA PHE A 101 3.76 -7.04 16.62
C PHE A 101 2.40 -7.29 17.24
N THR A 102 1.59 -6.29 17.39
CA THR A 102 0.25 -6.42 17.94
C THR A 102 -0.77 -5.89 16.96
N GLU A 103 -1.94 -6.50 16.95
CA GLU A 103 -3.11 -6.00 16.21
C GLU A 103 -3.47 -4.59 16.67
N ASP A 104 -3.28 -4.30 17.96
CA ASP A 104 -3.50 -2.99 18.54
C ASP A 104 -2.70 -1.88 17.86
N ASN A 105 -1.49 -2.15 17.38
CA ASN A 105 -0.67 -1.19 16.64
C ASN A 105 -1.32 -0.78 15.30
N SER A 106 -1.97 -1.71 14.61
CA SER A 106 -2.68 -1.42 13.36
C SER A 106 -3.89 -0.51 13.60
N PHE A 107 -4.66 -0.82 14.64
CA PHE A 107 -5.81 0.01 15.03
C PHE A 107 -5.37 1.35 15.62
N ALA A 108 -4.26 1.39 16.36
CA ALA A 108 -3.66 2.63 16.83
C ALA A 108 -3.27 3.54 15.65
N LEU A 109 -2.60 2.99 14.63
CA LEU A 109 -2.29 3.76 13.41
C LEU A 109 -3.54 4.42 12.84
N PHE A 110 -4.57 3.63 12.55
CA PHE A 110 -5.78 4.14 11.90
C PHE A 110 -6.48 5.19 12.75
N ARG A 111 -6.59 4.98 14.08
CA ARG A 111 -7.17 5.95 15.00
C ARG A 111 -6.41 7.28 14.98
N GLU A 112 -5.09 7.23 15.16
CA GLU A 112 -4.26 8.43 15.20
C GLU A 112 -4.22 9.16 13.86
N LEU A 113 -4.25 8.43 12.73
CA LEU A 113 -4.38 9.04 11.42
C LEU A 113 -5.72 9.76 11.23
N SER A 114 -6.82 9.22 11.76
CA SER A 114 -8.15 9.83 11.64
C SER A 114 -8.27 11.15 12.40
N ASP A 115 -7.44 11.36 13.43
CA ASP A 115 -7.33 12.62 14.17
C ASP A 115 -6.56 13.71 13.39
N ILE A 116 -5.78 13.32 12.37
CA ILE A 116 -4.95 14.25 11.60
C ILE A 116 -5.70 14.76 10.35
N ALA A 117 -6.27 13.87 9.54
CA ALA A 117 -6.94 14.21 8.29
C ALA A 117 -7.88 13.07 7.84
N PRO A 118 -8.79 13.29 6.87
CA PRO A 118 -9.61 12.22 6.30
C PRO A 118 -8.78 11.04 5.80
N VAL A 119 -9.15 9.81 6.18
CA VAL A 119 -8.42 8.58 5.86
C VAL A 119 -9.20 7.74 4.87
N TYR A 120 -8.58 7.43 3.73
CA TYR A 120 -9.05 6.47 2.73
C TYR A 120 -8.06 5.32 2.62
N ALA A 121 -8.54 4.10 2.71
CA ALA A 121 -7.71 2.90 2.70
C ALA A 121 -8.19 1.89 1.65
N ALA A 122 -7.27 1.08 1.14
CA ALA A 122 -7.58 -0.10 0.37
C ALA A 122 -6.75 -1.28 0.88
N PRO A 123 -7.28 -2.54 0.83
CA PRO A 123 -6.58 -3.68 1.36
C PRO A 123 -5.35 -4.06 0.53
N GLY A 124 -4.34 -4.63 1.20
CA GLY A 124 -3.19 -5.29 0.61
C GLY A 124 -3.38 -6.81 0.53
N ASN A 125 -2.27 -7.55 0.41
CA ASN A 125 -2.33 -9.01 0.38
C ASN A 125 -2.36 -9.64 1.77
N HIS A 126 -2.13 -8.87 2.81
CA HIS A 126 -2.25 -9.32 4.19
C HIS A 126 -3.66 -9.09 4.77
N GLU A 127 -4.47 -8.24 4.14
CA GLU A 127 -5.89 -8.08 4.45
C GLU A 127 -6.76 -8.90 3.50
N GLN A 128 -6.82 -10.23 3.70
CA GLN A 128 -7.58 -11.13 2.82
C GLN A 128 -9.06 -11.24 3.21
N LEU A 129 -9.39 -10.89 4.42
CA LEU A 129 -10.75 -10.94 4.97
C LEU A 129 -10.83 -10.03 6.20
N PHE A 130 -11.64 -8.99 6.13
CA PHE A 130 -11.96 -8.20 7.31
C PHE A 130 -13.04 -8.87 8.16
N LEU A 131 -12.93 -8.71 9.46
CA LEU A 131 -13.91 -9.18 10.44
C LEU A 131 -15.01 -8.12 10.63
N PRO A 132 -16.20 -8.48 11.10
CA PRO A 132 -17.24 -7.51 11.42
C PRO A 132 -16.79 -6.42 12.41
N GLU A 133 -15.88 -6.75 13.31
CA GLU A 133 -15.27 -5.83 14.29
C GLU A 133 -14.38 -4.80 13.60
N ASP A 134 -13.67 -5.19 12.53
CA ASP A 134 -12.81 -4.28 11.77
C ASP A 134 -13.65 -3.18 11.10
N TYR A 135 -14.80 -3.56 10.49
CA TYR A 135 -15.72 -2.60 9.88
C TYR A 135 -16.37 -1.66 10.91
N LYS A 136 -16.72 -2.17 12.10
CA LYS A 136 -17.23 -1.32 13.19
C LYS A 136 -16.19 -0.28 13.61
N PHE A 137 -14.92 -0.69 13.71
CA PHE A 137 -13.83 0.20 14.00
C PHE A 137 -13.65 1.26 12.90
N PHE A 138 -13.67 0.86 11.62
CA PHE A 138 -13.56 1.81 10.51
C PHE A 138 -14.70 2.83 10.51
N ASP A 139 -15.92 2.39 10.79
CA ASP A 139 -17.09 3.26 10.90
C ASP A 139 -16.97 4.23 12.10
N GLU A 140 -16.53 3.74 13.26
CA GLU A 140 -16.34 4.53 14.48
C GLU A 140 -15.34 5.67 14.28
N TYR A 141 -14.23 5.41 13.59
CA TYR A 141 -13.18 6.39 13.32
C TYR A 141 -13.29 7.06 11.95
N ASN A 142 -14.45 6.92 11.28
CA ASN A 142 -14.72 7.49 9.95
C ASN A 142 -13.64 7.18 8.89
N ILE A 143 -13.03 5.99 8.97
CA ILE A 143 -12.06 5.49 8.00
C ILE A 143 -12.81 4.88 6.82
N LYS A 144 -12.50 5.33 5.61
CA LYS A 144 -13.13 4.82 4.38
C LYS A 144 -12.32 3.66 3.81
N MET A 145 -12.66 2.44 4.21
CA MET A 145 -12.09 1.22 3.61
C MET A 145 -12.77 0.95 2.27
N LEU A 146 -11.99 0.97 1.19
CA LEU A 146 -12.48 0.84 -0.18
C LEU A 146 -12.05 -0.50 -0.79
N GLU A 147 -13.00 -1.43 -0.88
CA GLU A 147 -12.82 -2.79 -1.42
C GLU A 147 -13.50 -2.90 -2.77
N ASN A 148 -12.77 -2.65 -3.86
CA ASN A 148 -13.32 -2.49 -5.20
C ASN A 148 -14.48 -1.47 -5.21
N ALA A 149 -14.28 -0.37 -4.51
CA ALA A 149 -15.25 0.71 -4.30
C ALA A 149 -14.61 2.07 -4.52
N ASP A 150 -15.42 3.10 -4.70
CA ASP A 150 -14.95 4.46 -4.81
C ASP A 150 -15.93 5.46 -4.22
N GLU A 151 -15.38 6.57 -3.71
CA GLU A 151 -16.13 7.68 -3.13
C GLU A 151 -15.70 9.00 -3.79
N ALA A 152 -16.64 9.92 -3.94
CA ALA A 152 -16.36 11.29 -4.35
C ALA A 152 -16.35 12.19 -3.10
N VAL A 153 -15.25 12.90 -2.90
CA VAL A 153 -15.02 13.77 -1.77
C VAL A 153 -14.64 15.17 -2.25
N GLU A 154 -14.94 16.18 -1.47
CA GLU A 154 -14.48 17.55 -1.69
C GLU A 154 -13.41 17.89 -0.64
N ILE A 155 -12.22 18.27 -1.11
CA ILE A 155 -11.08 18.64 -0.27
C ILE A 155 -10.47 19.91 -0.86
N ASN A 156 -10.31 20.95 -0.07
CA ASN A 156 -9.81 22.25 -0.49
C ASN A 156 -10.56 22.85 -1.69
N GLY A 157 -11.88 22.58 -1.80
CA GLY A 157 -12.70 23.01 -2.94
C GLY A 157 -12.50 22.19 -4.21
N GLU A 158 -11.70 21.11 -4.17
CA GLU A 158 -11.50 20.21 -5.29
C GLU A 158 -12.33 18.93 -5.13
N ARG A 159 -13.12 18.60 -6.16
CA ARG A 159 -13.86 17.35 -6.19
C ARG A 159 -12.99 16.21 -6.68
N ILE A 160 -12.67 15.28 -5.80
CA ILE A 160 -11.80 14.14 -6.04
C ILE A 160 -12.60 12.85 -5.96
N ILE A 161 -12.32 11.89 -6.84
CA ILE A 161 -12.88 10.55 -6.79
C ILE A 161 -11.76 9.61 -6.34
N ILE A 162 -11.87 9.07 -5.15
CA ILE A 162 -10.90 8.13 -4.57
C ILE A 162 -11.45 6.72 -4.76
N GLY A 163 -10.71 5.87 -5.48
CA GLY A 163 -11.01 4.46 -5.64
C GLY A 163 -10.03 3.60 -4.87
N GLY A 164 -10.51 2.53 -4.27
CA GLY A 164 -9.69 1.50 -3.63
C GLY A 164 -9.86 0.16 -4.32
N LEU A 165 -8.76 -0.50 -4.61
CA LEU A 165 -8.73 -1.77 -5.31
C LEU A 165 -8.42 -2.90 -4.35
N GLU A 166 -9.32 -3.88 -4.30
CA GLU A 166 -9.11 -5.17 -3.67
C GLU A 166 -8.69 -6.21 -4.71
N ASN A 167 -7.89 -7.19 -4.32
CA ASN A 167 -7.52 -8.31 -5.17
C ASN A 167 -8.37 -9.56 -4.84
N PRO A 168 -9.09 -10.13 -5.83
CA PRO A 168 -9.09 -9.86 -7.27
C PRO A 168 -9.85 -8.60 -7.67
N ILE A 169 -9.40 -7.97 -8.75
CA ILE A 169 -10.03 -6.77 -9.30
C ILE A 169 -11.47 -7.07 -9.74
N ASP A 170 -12.45 -6.39 -9.19
CA ASP A 170 -13.78 -6.33 -9.79
C ASP A 170 -13.74 -5.51 -11.09
N ARG A 171 -13.77 -6.22 -12.23
CA ARG A 171 -13.69 -5.61 -13.55
C ARG A 171 -14.89 -4.73 -13.87
N LYS A 172 -16.07 -4.98 -13.27
CA LYS A 172 -17.28 -4.18 -13.48
C LYS A 172 -17.13 -2.85 -12.77
N TRP A 173 -16.78 -2.89 -11.48
CA TRP A 173 -16.49 -1.67 -10.73
C TRP A 173 -15.37 -0.86 -11.38
N PHE A 174 -14.23 -1.48 -11.70
CA PHE A 174 -13.07 -0.77 -12.25
C PHE A 174 -13.40 -0.06 -13.59
N ARG A 175 -14.19 -0.70 -14.47
CA ARG A 175 -14.66 -0.06 -15.72
C ARG A 175 -15.56 1.14 -15.44
N SER A 176 -16.41 1.06 -14.41
CA SER A 176 -17.25 2.17 -13.96
C SER A 176 -16.41 3.32 -13.42
N PHE A 177 -15.49 3.03 -12.49
CA PHE A 177 -14.57 4.01 -11.90
C PHE A 177 -13.79 4.80 -12.94
N VAL A 178 -13.16 4.11 -13.89
CA VAL A 178 -12.35 4.76 -14.95
C VAL A 178 -13.18 5.71 -15.82
N LYS A 179 -14.47 5.42 -16.03
CA LYS A 179 -15.39 6.25 -16.85
C LYS A 179 -15.91 7.49 -16.12
N LYS A 180 -15.84 7.54 -14.80
CA LYS A 180 -16.31 8.71 -14.03
C LYS A 180 -15.54 9.96 -14.45
N ARG A 181 -16.24 11.09 -14.50
CA ARG A 181 -15.65 12.41 -14.77
C ARG A 181 -15.12 13.01 -13.49
N GLY A 182 -13.96 13.66 -13.52
CA GLY A 182 -13.33 14.33 -12.40
C GLY A 182 -11.89 13.85 -12.16
N PHE A 183 -11.25 14.45 -11.18
CA PHE A 183 -9.92 14.06 -10.74
C PHE A 183 -10.01 12.71 -9.99
N LYS A 184 -9.21 11.75 -10.41
CA LYS A 184 -9.25 10.39 -9.86
C LYS A 184 -7.94 10.00 -9.21
N ILE A 185 -8.03 9.53 -7.98
CA ILE A 185 -6.94 8.86 -7.26
C ILE A 185 -7.32 7.39 -7.09
N LEU A 186 -6.40 6.49 -7.39
CA LEU A 186 -6.59 5.06 -7.18
C LEU A 186 -5.59 4.56 -6.13
N ILE A 187 -6.09 3.97 -5.07
CA ILE A 187 -5.30 3.22 -4.10
C ILE A 187 -5.24 1.77 -4.58
N CYS A 188 -4.06 1.28 -4.87
CA CYS A 188 -3.83 -0.10 -5.29
C CYS A 188 -2.54 -0.62 -4.68
N HIS A 189 -2.63 -1.57 -3.79
CA HIS A 189 -1.47 -2.10 -3.07
C HIS A 189 -0.35 -2.58 -4.02
N TYR A 190 -0.70 -3.16 -5.18
CA TYR A 190 0.20 -3.83 -6.12
C TYR A 190 0.73 -2.90 -7.22
N PRO A 191 1.98 -2.40 -7.17
CA PRO A 191 2.52 -1.47 -8.17
C PRO A 191 2.71 -2.12 -9.56
N GLU A 192 2.93 -3.45 -9.62
CA GLU A 192 3.06 -4.19 -10.87
C GLU A 192 1.77 -4.22 -11.71
N TYR A 193 0.62 -3.91 -11.11
CA TYR A 193 -0.64 -3.78 -11.83
C TYR A 193 -0.66 -2.55 -12.75
N TYR A 194 0.23 -1.59 -12.53
CA TYR A 194 0.31 -0.38 -13.32
C TYR A 194 0.44 -0.65 -14.82
N GLU A 195 1.46 -1.42 -15.23
CA GLU A 195 1.66 -1.72 -16.66
C GLU A 195 0.47 -2.46 -17.28
N LYS A 196 -0.06 -3.44 -16.56
CA LYS A 196 -1.07 -4.36 -17.07
C LYS A 196 -2.47 -3.74 -17.12
N PHE A 197 -2.83 -2.93 -16.13
CA PHE A 197 -4.22 -2.50 -15.95
C PHE A 197 -4.40 -0.99 -16.02
N PHE A 198 -3.43 -0.16 -15.56
CA PHE A 198 -3.68 1.25 -15.29
C PHE A 198 -3.00 2.23 -16.23
N LYS A 199 -1.84 1.89 -16.80
CA LYS A 199 -1.00 2.80 -17.57
C LYS A 199 -1.74 3.54 -18.69
N LYS A 200 -2.67 2.87 -19.35
CA LYS A 200 -3.49 3.43 -20.44
C LYS A 200 -4.86 3.94 -20.00
N ARG A 201 -5.10 4.08 -18.68
CA ARG A 201 -6.40 4.51 -18.14
C ARG A 201 -6.38 5.97 -17.72
N LYS A 202 -7.57 6.60 -17.74
CA LYS A 202 -7.78 7.99 -17.30
C LYS A 202 -7.90 8.03 -15.76
N ILE A 203 -6.80 7.80 -15.07
CA ILE A 203 -6.64 7.94 -13.62
C ILE A 203 -5.53 8.96 -13.43
N ASN A 204 -5.69 9.94 -12.55
CA ASN A 204 -4.73 11.04 -12.40
C ASN A 204 -3.53 10.64 -11.55
N VAL A 205 -3.79 10.04 -10.39
CA VAL A 205 -2.76 9.58 -9.48
C VAL A 205 -3.08 8.15 -9.03
N ILE A 206 -2.06 7.33 -8.88
CA ILE A 206 -2.16 5.97 -8.37
C ILE A 206 -1.13 5.86 -7.24
N VAL A 207 -1.55 5.31 -6.10
CA VAL A 207 -0.66 5.09 -4.96
C VAL A 207 -0.58 3.61 -4.65
N SER A 208 0.62 3.13 -4.29
CA SER A 208 0.90 1.70 -4.07
C SER A 208 1.91 1.49 -2.93
N GLY A 209 1.88 0.28 -2.36
CA GLY A 209 2.87 -0.26 -1.43
C GLY A 209 3.51 -1.54 -1.96
N HIS A 210 3.47 -2.63 -1.17
CA HIS A 210 3.82 -4.01 -1.52
C HIS A 210 5.28 -4.29 -1.84
N ALA A 211 5.97 -3.37 -2.51
CA ALA A 211 7.31 -3.60 -3.03
C ALA A 211 8.41 -3.56 -1.96
N HIS A 212 8.09 -3.06 -0.76
CA HIS A 212 9.05 -2.87 0.34
C HIS A 212 10.37 -2.20 -0.11
N GLY A 213 10.27 -1.28 -1.08
CA GLY A 213 11.43 -0.63 -1.68
C GLY A 213 12.36 -1.56 -2.45
N GLY A 214 11.97 -2.83 -2.66
CA GLY A 214 12.82 -3.85 -3.29
C GLY A 214 13.90 -4.40 -2.37
N GLN A 215 13.69 -4.35 -1.07
CA GLN A 215 14.41 -4.94 0.04
C GLN A 215 15.89 -4.53 0.15
N VAL A 216 16.71 -4.88 -0.84
CA VAL A 216 18.16 -4.60 -0.88
C VAL A 216 18.48 -3.79 -2.12
N HIS A 217 19.15 -2.63 -1.93
CA HIS A 217 19.63 -1.81 -3.04
C HIS A 217 21.15 -1.99 -3.23
N ILE A 218 21.54 -2.35 -4.46
CA ILE A 218 22.92 -2.42 -4.88
C ILE A 218 23.13 -1.38 -5.97
N LYS A 219 24.00 -0.39 -5.72
CA LYS A 219 24.26 0.74 -6.64
C LYS A 219 22.96 1.44 -7.07
N GLY A 220 22.05 1.66 -6.12
CA GLY A 220 20.77 2.33 -6.35
C GLY A 220 19.70 1.50 -7.08
N LYS A 221 19.96 0.21 -7.35
CA LYS A 221 18.98 -0.69 -7.97
C LYS A 221 18.47 -1.69 -6.95
N ALA A 222 17.17 -1.85 -6.91
CA ALA A 222 16.51 -2.84 -6.08
C ALA A 222 16.78 -4.25 -6.59
N LEU A 223 17.03 -5.18 -5.67
CA LEU A 223 17.39 -6.55 -6.02
C LEU A 223 16.17 -7.46 -6.21
N TYR A 224 15.18 -7.34 -5.33
CA TYR A 224 14.01 -8.23 -5.32
C TYR A 224 12.78 -7.53 -4.71
N SER A 225 11.61 -7.77 -5.29
CA SER A 225 10.33 -7.36 -4.72
C SER A 225 9.28 -8.46 -4.85
N PRO A 226 8.37 -8.61 -3.87
CA PRO A 226 7.17 -9.41 -4.05
C PRO A 226 6.42 -9.00 -5.33
N GLY A 227 5.72 -9.93 -5.96
CA GLY A 227 4.96 -9.68 -7.19
C GLY A 227 5.78 -9.42 -8.46
N GLN A 228 7.00 -8.86 -8.35
CA GLN A 228 7.85 -8.50 -9.50
C GLN A 228 9.09 -9.39 -9.65
N GLY A 229 9.57 -10.06 -8.59
CA GLY A 229 10.75 -10.91 -8.61
C GLY A 229 12.06 -10.13 -8.57
N PHE A 230 13.10 -10.64 -9.26
CA PHE A 230 14.42 -10.00 -9.31
C PHE A 230 14.45 -8.81 -10.25
N PHE A 231 15.20 -7.77 -9.85
CA PHE A 231 15.33 -6.49 -10.55
C PHE A 231 13.97 -5.84 -10.85
N PRO A 232 13.17 -5.60 -9.80
CA PRO A 232 11.83 -5.05 -9.95
C PRO A 232 11.86 -3.65 -10.52
N LYS A 233 10.82 -3.31 -11.31
CA LYS A 233 10.69 -2.00 -11.94
C LYS A 233 10.14 -0.95 -11.00
N TYR A 234 9.13 -1.32 -10.20
CA TYR A 234 8.35 -0.42 -9.36
C TYR A 234 8.60 -0.74 -7.89
N THR A 235 9.48 0.02 -7.22
CA THR A 235 9.88 -0.29 -5.84
C THR A 235 9.60 0.82 -4.86
N ASN A 236 9.91 2.04 -5.23
CA ASN A 236 9.66 3.28 -4.48
C ASN A 236 9.82 4.48 -5.40
N GLY A 237 9.17 5.59 -5.07
CA GLY A 237 9.26 6.83 -5.85
C GLY A 237 8.11 7.04 -6.82
N VAL A 238 8.31 7.95 -7.79
CA VAL A 238 7.30 8.36 -8.75
C VAL A 238 7.63 7.85 -10.15
N TYR A 239 6.63 7.28 -10.82
CA TYR A 239 6.73 6.77 -12.18
C TYR A 239 5.67 7.41 -13.08
N ASP A 240 6.05 7.75 -14.30
CA ASP A 240 5.21 8.39 -15.32
C ASP A 240 4.42 9.61 -14.77
N ASN A 241 4.99 10.35 -13.80
CA ASN A 241 4.40 11.49 -13.09
C ASN A 241 2.98 11.21 -12.53
N ARG A 242 2.67 9.98 -12.15
CA ARG A 242 1.33 9.59 -11.68
C ARG A 242 1.25 8.34 -10.80
N LEU A 243 2.17 7.39 -10.90
CA LEU A 243 2.23 6.26 -9.98
C LEU A 243 3.24 6.58 -8.89
N VAL A 244 2.79 6.60 -7.65
CA VAL A 244 3.62 6.76 -6.46
C VAL A 244 3.69 5.43 -5.75
N VAL A 245 4.89 4.92 -5.52
CA VAL A 245 5.12 3.67 -4.80
C VAL A 245 5.86 3.98 -3.51
N SER A 246 5.29 3.57 -2.39
CA SER A 246 5.92 3.66 -1.07
C SER A 246 6.82 2.45 -0.83
N ALA A 247 7.99 2.68 -0.22
CA ALA A 247 8.80 1.59 0.30
C ALA A 247 8.23 0.95 1.57
N GLY A 248 7.18 1.53 2.14
CA GLY A 248 6.46 1.01 3.30
C GLY A 248 7.14 1.26 4.65
N CYS A 249 6.33 1.21 5.72
CA CYS A 249 6.71 1.58 7.08
C CYS A 249 7.45 0.49 7.84
N SER A 250 7.46 -0.77 7.35
CA SER A 250 8.08 -1.86 8.08
C SER A 250 8.90 -2.82 7.22
N ASN A 251 9.52 -3.78 7.90
CA ASN A 251 10.17 -4.93 7.28
C ASN A 251 9.54 -6.22 7.82
N THR A 252 8.94 -7.01 6.95
CA THR A 252 8.23 -8.25 7.31
C THR A 252 9.00 -9.51 7.00
N VAL A 253 10.13 -9.39 6.29
CA VAL A 253 10.96 -10.52 5.91
C VAL A 253 12.25 -10.55 6.73
N ALA A 254 12.83 -11.74 6.87
CA ALA A 254 14.10 -11.95 7.59
C ALA A 254 15.28 -11.22 6.93
N VAL A 255 15.21 -10.97 5.63
CA VAL A 255 16.23 -10.20 4.90
C VAL A 255 16.17 -8.75 5.34
N PRO A 256 17.26 -8.18 5.87
CA PRO A 256 17.26 -6.78 6.28
C PRO A 256 17.11 -5.83 5.07
N ARG A 257 16.56 -4.65 5.31
CA ARG A 257 16.62 -3.57 4.32
C ARG A 257 18.03 -3.01 4.28
N ILE A 258 18.65 -3.01 3.12
CA ILE A 258 20.00 -2.46 2.90
C ILE A 258 19.90 -1.30 1.91
N ASN A 259 20.35 -0.11 2.32
CA ASN A 259 20.25 1.14 1.55
C ASN A 259 18.79 1.45 1.11
N ASN A 260 17.83 1.02 1.91
CA ASN A 260 16.40 1.09 1.64
C ASN A 260 15.67 1.45 2.96
N PRO A 261 15.55 2.73 3.30
CA PRO A 261 14.91 3.16 4.54
C PRO A 261 13.41 2.82 4.53
N ARG A 262 12.81 2.74 5.71
CA ARG A 262 11.36 2.77 5.88
C ARG A 262 10.87 4.17 5.58
N GLU A 263 9.69 4.30 4.98
CA GLU A 263 9.16 5.62 4.65
C GLU A 263 7.64 5.74 4.78
N ILE A 264 7.21 6.95 5.08
CA ILE A 264 5.92 7.49 4.64
C ILE A 264 6.18 8.40 3.44
N VAL A 265 5.18 8.62 2.60
CA VAL A 265 5.34 9.48 1.43
C VAL A 265 4.41 10.69 1.52
N ILE A 266 4.95 11.88 1.29
CA ILE A 266 4.19 13.12 1.13
C ILE A 266 4.11 13.46 -0.36
N ILE A 267 2.90 13.65 -0.85
CA ILE A 267 2.62 13.95 -2.25
C ILE A 267 1.99 15.34 -2.32
N ASN A 268 2.68 16.28 -2.95
CA ASN A 268 2.14 17.60 -3.25
C ASN A 268 1.58 17.58 -4.68
N LEU A 269 0.27 17.67 -4.80
CA LEU A 269 -0.42 17.74 -6.09
C LEU A 269 -0.71 19.19 -6.46
N THR A 270 -0.43 19.55 -7.72
CA THR A 270 -0.74 20.86 -8.30
C THR A 270 -1.31 20.73 -9.71
#